data_aad96b917ec84386b636574d511dcb8d
#
_entry.id   aad96b917ec84386b636574d511dcb8d
#
_cell.length_a   1.000
_cell.length_b   1.000
_cell.length_c   1.000
_cell.angle_alpha   90.00
_cell.angle_beta   90.00
_cell.angle_gamma   90.00
#
_symmetry.space_group_name_H-M   'P 1'
#
loop_
_entity.id
_entity.type
_entity.pdbx_description
1 polymer ?
#
loop_
_entity_poly.entity_id
_entity_poly.type
_entity_poly.pdbx_seq_one_letter_code
_entity_poly.pdbx_strand_id
1 'polypeptide(L)'
;TVSSALGGTQEYMAMEKLHELHEDGDFDLIVIDTPPSRHALDFLDAPERLLRLLDNRVFRVLIAPARTGLRMAGVAVQALVRTVSRVIGTEVVDDIVAFFRAFEGMEEGFRDRAHRVRELIAEPTTRFVLVTSPRRDAVEEAEYFAQAIGDHGFRVSGLVVNRVHPHFGTERGDALHARAAALRALPRTDGDPAARGRLADRLE
;
A
#
# COMPACT_ATOMS: atom_id res chain seq x y z
N THR A 1 0.51 -1.19 -17.83
CA THR A 1 0.85 0.19 -18.24
C THR A 1 2.04 0.66 -17.44
N VAL A 2 2.91 1.51 -18.04
CA VAL A 2 4.12 2.07 -17.39
C VAL A 2 3.77 2.79 -16.06
N SER A 3 2.57 3.35 -15.96
CA SER A 3 2.03 3.99 -14.75
C SER A 3 1.90 3.05 -13.55
N SER A 4 1.64 1.76 -13.75
CA SER A 4 1.56 0.79 -12.65
C SER A 4 2.93 0.30 -12.17
N ALA A 5 3.98 0.45 -12.99
CA ALA A 5 5.35 0.16 -12.58
C ALA A 5 5.97 1.30 -11.75
N LEU A 6 5.50 2.54 -11.97
CA LEU A 6 5.89 3.71 -11.18
C LEU A 6 5.12 3.82 -9.85
N GLY A 7 3.95 3.17 -9.74
CA GLY A 7 3.13 3.14 -8.52
C GLY A 7 3.75 2.37 -7.34
N GLY A 8 4.84 1.64 -7.54
CA GLY A 8 5.54 0.91 -6.49
C GLY A 8 6.80 1.60 -5.94
N THR A 9 7.17 2.77 -6.47
CA THR A 9 8.44 3.42 -6.11
C THR A 9 8.43 3.92 -4.66
N GLN A 10 7.30 4.40 -4.18
CA GLN A 10 7.17 4.89 -2.80
C GLN A 10 7.27 3.76 -1.79
N GLU A 11 6.64 2.63 -2.10
CA GLU A 11 6.67 1.42 -1.27
C GLU A 11 8.11 0.85 -1.21
N TYR A 12 8.83 0.85 -2.31
CA TYR A 12 10.24 0.43 -2.34
C TYR A 12 11.14 1.37 -1.53
N MET A 13 10.94 2.69 -1.64
CA MET A 13 11.71 3.65 -0.84
C MET A 13 11.40 3.54 0.65
N ALA A 14 10.14 3.30 1.02
CA ALA A 14 9.74 3.05 2.40
C ALA A 14 10.37 1.77 2.95
N MET A 15 10.45 0.72 2.12
CA MET A 15 11.09 -0.55 2.47
C MET A 15 12.61 -0.40 2.70
N GLU A 16 13.29 0.32 1.81
CA GLU A 16 14.72 0.65 1.96
C GLU A 16 14.97 1.46 3.24
N LYS A 17 14.09 2.44 3.51
CA LYS A 17 14.21 3.25 4.73
C LYS A 17 13.94 2.46 6.01
N LEU A 18 12.98 1.54 5.97
CA LEU A 18 12.73 0.63 7.10
C LEU A 18 13.96 -0.24 7.38
N HIS A 19 14.56 -0.80 6.34
CA HIS A 19 15.79 -1.59 6.47
C HIS A 19 16.92 -0.76 7.08
N GLU A 20 17.17 0.44 6.56
CA GLU A 20 18.19 1.36 7.08
C GLU A 20 17.98 1.65 8.58
N LEU A 21 16.77 2.08 8.96
CA LEU A 21 16.44 2.41 10.35
C LEU A 21 16.57 1.21 11.30
N HIS A 22 16.28 0.01 10.80
CA HIS A 22 16.42 -1.22 11.59
C HIS A 22 17.88 -1.62 11.78
N GLU A 23 18.71 -1.50 10.74
CA GLU A 23 20.16 -1.84 10.81
C GLU A 23 20.95 -0.82 11.65
N ASP A 24 20.57 0.47 11.61
CA ASP A 24 21.21 1.51 12.42
C ASP A 24 21.08 1.27 13.93
N GLY A 25 20.01 0.58 14.35
CA GLY A 25 19.82 0.14 15.74
C GLY A 25 19.63 1.24 16.77
N ASP A 26 19.45 2.49 16.33
CA ASP A 26 19.34 3.66 17.22
C ASP A 26 17.92 3.86 17.78
N PHE A 27 16.95 3.01 17.38
CA PHE A 27 15.54 3.17 17.73
C PHE A 27 15.00 1.95 18.49
N ASP A 28 14.38 2.22 19.63
CA ASP A 28 13.66 1.19 20.41
C ASP A 28 12.32 0.80 19.75
N LEU A 29 11.76 1.69 18.93
CA LEU A 29 10.49 1.49 18.24
C LEU A 29 10.50 2.21 16.89
N ILE A 30 10.13 1.48 15.85
CA ILE A 30 9.88 2.04 14.51
C ILE A 30 8.38 1.93 14.23
N VAL A 31 7.75 3.04 13.90
CA VAL A 31 6.33 3.10 13.51
C VAL A 31 6.23 3.44 12.03
N ILE A 32 5.61 2.55 11.26
CA ILE A 32 5.37 2.75 9.84
C ILE A 32 3.93 3.25 9.67
N ASP A 33 3.78 4.51 9.30
CA ASP A 33 2.49 5.09 8.92
C ASP A 33 2.22 4.79 7.44
N THR A 34 1.33 3.83 7.20
CA THR A 34 0.96 3.44 5.84
C THR A 34 -0.10 4.38 5.27
N PRO A 35 -0.06 4.68 3.95
CA PRO A 35 -1.10 5.50 3.34
C PRO A 35 -2.49 4.86 3.51
N PRO A 36 -3.55 5.67 3.63
CA PRO A 36 -4.91 5.15 3.67
C PRO A 36 -5.22 4.46 2.33
N SER A 37 -5.91 3.36 2.37
CA SER A 37 -6.40 2.60 1.22
C SER A 37 -5.65 1.31 0.91
N ARG A 38 -6.12 0.65 -0.13
CA ARG A 38 -5.61 -0.63 -0.65
C ARG A 38 -4.09 -0.65 -0.92
N HIS A 39 -3.48 0.53 -1.08
CA HIS A 39 -2.03 0.69 -1.25
C HIS A 39 -1.21 0.35 0.02
N ALA A 40 -1.83 0.31 1.21
CA ALA A 40 -1.13 -0.17 2.41
C ALA A 40 -0.74 -1.66 2.30
N LEU A 41 -1.54 -2.45 1.59
CA LEU A 41 -1.23 -3.84 1.29
C LEU A 41 -0.10 -3.98 0.25
N ASP A 42 0.03 -3.00 -0.65
CA ASP A 42 1.11 -2.96 -1.63
C ASP A 42 2.48 -2.90 -0.96
N PHE A 43 2.58 -2.28 0.23
CA PHE A 43 3.80 -2.28 1.03
C PHE A 43 4.18 -3.69 1.50
N LEU A 44 3.22 -4.50 1.92
CA LEU A 44 3.47 -5.89 2.35
C LEU A 44 3.94 -6.76 1.18
N ASP A 45 3.42 -6.51 -0.01
CA ASP A 45 3.78 -7.22 -1.24
C ASP A 45 5.06 -6.68 -1.89
N ALA A 46 5.52 -5.48 -1.53
CA ALA A 46 6.65 -4.82 -2.18
C ALA A 46 7.91 -5.68 -2.23
N PRO A 47 8.35 -6.35 -1.13
CA PRO A 47 9.52 -7.23 -1.16
C PRO A 47 9.38 -8.36 -2.18
N GLU A 48 8.22 -9.03 -2.21
CA GLU A 48 7.98 -10.14 -3.13
C GLU A 48 7.86 -9.69 -4.59
N ARG A 49 7.26 -8.52 -4.83
CA ARG A 49 7.18 -7.93 -6.18
C ARG A 49 8.57 -7.60 -6.70
N LEU A 50 9.43 -7.02 -5.85
CA LEU A 50 10.82 -6.73 -6.20
C LEU A 50 11.60 -8.01 -6.51
N LEU A 51 11.51 -9.03 -5.65
CA LEU A 51 12.16 -10.33 -5.87
C LEU A 51 11.69 -10.97 -7.18
N ARG A 52 10.39 -10.99 -7.44
CA ARG A 52 9.82 -11.50 -8.70
C ARG A 52 10.33 -10.73 -9.93
N LEU A 53 10.50 -9.41 -9.81
CA LEU A 53 11.06 -8.59 -10.88
C LEU A 53 12.52 -8.96 -11.14
N LEU A 54 13.35 -9.04 -10.10
CA LEU A 54 14.77 -9.40 -10.19
C LEU A 54 14.99 -10.84 -10.70
N ASP A 55 14.05 -11.75 -10.40
CA ASP A 55 14.09 -13.15 -10.86
C ASP A 55 13.54 -13.34 -12.28
N ASN A 56 12.89 -12.33 -12.84
CA ASN A 56 12.31 -12.43 -14.16
C ASN A 56 13.38 -12.67 -15.21
N ARG A 57 13.17 -13.68 -16.07
CA ARG A 57 14.13 -14.04 -17.14
C ARG A 57 14.37 -12.89 -18.10
N VAL A 58 13.34 -12.08 -18.40
CA VAL A 58 13.46 -10.91 -19.29
C VAL A 58 14.36 -9.86 -18.64
N PHE A 59 14.16 -9.59 -17.35
CA PHE A 59 15.00 -8.67 -16.58
C PHE A 59 16.46 -9.13 -16.57
N ARG A 60 16.71 -10.40 -16.26
CA ARG A 60 18.06 -10.99 -16.30
C ARG A 60 18.70 -10.92 -17.68
N VAL A 61 17.94 -11.14 -18.75
CA VAL A 61 18.43 -11.04 -20.12
C VAL A 61 18.76 -9.59 -20.51
N LEU A 62 17.99 -8.60 -20.03
CA LEU A 62 18.28 -7.18 -20.26
C LEU A 62 19.53 -6.69 -19.53
N ILE A 63 19.80 -7.24 -18.32
CA ILE A 63 20.99 -6.91 -17.51
C ILE A 63 22.22 -7.73 -17.95
N ALA A 64 22.05 -8.99 -18.38
CA ALA A 64 23.12 -9.92 -18.72
C ALA A 64 24.10 -9.45 -19.83
N PRO A 65 23.74 -8.61 -20.80
CA PRO A 65 24.68 -8.22 -21.87
C PRO A 65 25.91 -7.45 -21.42
N ALA A 66 25.88 -6.83 -20.23
CA ALA A 66 27.01 -6.08 -19.73
C ALA A 66 28.15 -7.00 -19.24
N ARG A 67 27.82 -8.20 -18.70
CA ARG A 67 28.82 -9.16 -18.18
C ARG A 67 29.49 -10.03 -19.24
N THR A 68 28.86 -10.29 -20.38
CA THR A 68 29.33 -11.26 -21.37
C THR A 68 29.66 -10.70 -22.77
N GLY A 69 29.62 -9.36 -22.92
CA GLY A 69 29.83 -8.73 -24.22
C GLY A 69 28.71 -9.10 -25.22
N LEU A 70 28.19 -8.11 -25.90
CA LEU A 70 27.02 -8.16 -26.84
C LEU A 70 27.05 -9.27 -27.90
N ARG A 71 28.13 -10.06 -27.99
CA ARG A 71 28.33 -11.11 -29.03
C ARG A 71 27.56 -12.40 -28.75
N MET A 72 27.09 -12.65 -27.51
CA MET A 72 26.37 -13.88 -27.16
C MET A 72 24.88 -13.66 -26.82
N ALA A 73 24.37 -12.43 -26.86
CA ALA A 73 22.93 -12.19 -26.83
C ALA A 73 22.30 -12.79 -28.09
N GLY A 74 21.64 -13.94 -27.95
CA GLY A 74 21.12 -14.69 -29.07
C GLY A 74 20.24 -13.87 -29.98
N VAL A 75 20.13 -14.27 -31.24
CA VAL A 75 19.31 -13.65 -32.30
C VAL A 75 17.89 -13.25 -31.83
N ALA A 76 17.34 -14.00 -30.88
CA ALA A 76 16.03 -13.74 -30.29
C ALA A 76 15.98 -12.43 -29.46
N VAL A 77 17.03 -12.12 -28.70
CA VAL A 77 17.08 -10.88 -27.89
C VAL A 77 17.28 -9.67 -28.81
N GLN A 78 18.11 -9.79 -29.84
CA GLN A 78 18.28 -8.72 -30.82
C GLN A 78 16.99 -8.47 -31.62
N ALA A 79 16.22 -9.52 -31.96
CA ALA A 79 14.94 -9.40 -32.62
C ALA A 79 13.90 -8.73 -31.70
N LEU A 80 13.86 -9.06 -30.40
CA LEU A 80 12.99 -8.46 -29.42
C LEU A 80 13.30 -6.96 -29.26
N VAL A 81 14.57 -6.62 -29.05
CA VAL A 81 15.03 -5.22 -28.93
C VAL A 81 14.66 -4.43 -30.17
N ARG A 82 14.90 -4.96 -31.37
CA ARG A 82 14.51 -4.30 -32.64
C ARG A 82 13.00 -4.11 -32.79
N THR A 83 12.20 -5.06 -32.32
CA THR A 83 10.74 -4.98 -32.40
C THR A 83 10.24 -3.90 -31.44
N VAL A 84 10.75 -3.89 -30.22
CA VAL A 84 10.40 -2.89 -29.18
C VAL A 84 10.86 -1.48 -29.62
N SER A 85 12.08 -1.36 -30.17
CA SER A 85 12.61 -0.09 -30.66
C SER A 85 11.78 0.53 -31.81
N ARG A 86 11.13 -0.31 -32.61
CA ARG A 86 10.22 0.19 -33.69
C ARG A 86 8.92 0.77 -33.12
N VAL A 87 8.47 0.32 -31.96
CA VAL A 87 7.19 0.74 -31.36
C VAL A 87 7.38 1.93 -30.42
N ILE A 88 8.47 1.95 -29.64
CA ILE A 88 8.68 2.93 -28.55
C ILE A 88 9.74 3.97 -28.93
N GLY A 89 10.55 3.71 -29.97
CA GLY A 89 11.71 4.53 -30.35
C GLY A 89 13.03 3.97 -29.82
N THR A 90 14.10 4.22 -30.54
CA THR A 90 15.45 3.72 -30.17
C THR A 90 15.99 4.43 -28.95
N GLU A 91 15.74 5.74 -28.81
CA GLU A 91 16.20 6.54 -27.67
C GLU A 91 15.65 6.02 -26.33
N VAL A 92 14.35 5.70 -26.28
CA VAL A 92 13.72 5.15 -25.06
C VAL A 92 14.30 3.78 -24.69
N VAL A 93 14.61 2.96 -25.69
CA VAL A 93 15.23 1.64 -25.47
C VAL A 93 16.66 1.79 -24.95
N ASP A 94 17.41 2.75 -25.52
CA ASP A 94 18.79 3.03 -25.07
C ASP A 94 18.81 3.58 -23.65
N ASP A 95 17.87 4.43 -23.26
CA ASP A 95 17.69 4.94 -21.91
C ASP A 95 17.33 3.81 -20.92
N ILE A 96 16.43 2.91 -21.32
CA ILE A 96 16.10 1.72 -20.53
C ILE A 96 17.31 0.83 -20.33
N VAL A 97 18.08 0.57 -21.39
CA VAL A 97 19.29 -0.23 -21.33
C VAL A 97 20.36 0.45 -20.47
N ALA A 98 20.52 1.77 -20.58
CA ALA A 98 21.45 2.55 -19.76
C ALA A 98 21.04 2.51 -18.26
N PHE A 99 19.75 2.66 -17.96
CA PHE A 99 19.21 2.50 -16.62
C PHE A 99 19.52 1.13 -16.02
N PHE A 100 19.24 0.05 -16.77
CA PHE A 100 19.54 -1.31 -16.31
C PHE A 100 21.04 -1.59 -16.15
N ARG A 101 21.88 -0.97 -16.98
CA ARG A 101 23.34 -1.04 -16.80
C ARG A 101 23.82 -0.34 -15.54
N ALA A 102 23.22 0.80 -15.20
CA ALA A 102 23.49 1.49 -13.95
C ALA A 102 23.07 0.65 -12.72
N PHE A 103 22.08 -0.22 -12.89
CA PHE A 103 21.58 -1.15 -11.86
C PHE A 103 22.45 -2.41 -11.73
N GLU A 104 23.36 -2.67 -12.69
CA GLU A 104 24.23 -3.85 -12.68
C GLU A 104 25.13 -3.84 -11.44
N GLY A 105 25.12 -4.95 -10.69
CA GLY A 105 25.87 -5.12 -9.45
C GLY A 105 25.13 -4.64 -8.19
N MET A 106 23.99 -3.96 -8.31
CA MET A 106 23.16 -3.56 -7.17
C MET A 106 22.06 -4.60 -6.86
N GLU A 107 21.78 -5.52 -7.78
CA GLU A 107 20.65 -6.47 -7.70
C GLU A 107 20.74 -7.37 -6.47
N GLU A 108 21.96 -7.83 -6.13
CA GLU A 108 22.18 -8.70 -4.97
C GLU A 108 21.85 -7.96 -3.67
N GLY A 109 22.33 -6.70 -3.54
CA GLY A 109 22.01 -5.87 -2.39
C GLY A 109 20.52 -5.56 -2.26
N PHE A 110 19.81 -5.29 -3.37
CA PHE A 110 18.36 -5.11 -3.35
C PHE A 110 17.62 -6.39 -2.96
N ARG A 111 18.08 -7.53 -3.46
CA ARG A 111 17.52 -8.84 -3.11
C ARG A 111 17.66 -9.13 -1.62
N ASP A 112 18.86 -8.94 -1.09
CA ASP A 112 19.16 -9.20 0.32
C ASP A 112 18.32 -8.29 1.23
N ARG A 113 18.22 -7.00 0.90
CA ARG A 113 17.38 -6.07 1.66
C ARG A 113 15.89 -6.42 1.59
N ALA A 114 15.39 -6.80 0.41
CA ALA A 114 14.01 -7.24 0.26
C ALA A 114 13.71 -8.48 1.11
N HIS A 115 14.63 -9.45 1.16
CA HIS A 115 14.50 -10.62 2.03
C HIS A 115 14.50 -10.22 3.51
N ARG A 116 15.41 -9.37 3.94
CA ARG A 116 15.48 -8.91 5.34
C ARG A 116 14.23 -8.15 5.76
N VAL A 117 13.73 -7.24 4.92
CA VAL A 117 12.48 -6.52 5.23
C VAL A 117 11.29 -7.48 5.31
N ARG A 118 11.22 -8.47 4.44
CA ARG A 118 10.18 -9.50 4.51
C ARG A 118 10.25 -10.29 5.82
N GLU A 119 11.44 -10.69 6.23
CA GLU A 119 11.68 -11.36 7.50
C GLU A 119 11.26 -10.48 8.67
N LEU A 120 11.67 -9.21 8.68
CA LEU A 120 11.32 -8.23 9.70
C LEU A 120 9.80 -8.03 9.84
N ILE A 121 9.09 -7.92 8.72
CA ILE A 121 7.62 -7.80 8.72
C ILE A 121 6.96 -9.05 9.30
N ALA A 122 7.57 -10.23 9.10
CA ALA A 122 7.06 -11.51 9.59
C ALA A 122 7.46 -11.83 11.04
N GLU A 123 8.37 -11.06 11.63
CA GLU A 123 8.83 -11.30 13.01
C GLU A 123 7.71 -11.15 14.05
N PRO A 124 7.77 -11.94 15.13
CA PRO A 124 6.82 -11.81 16.24
C PRO A 124 6.84 -10.45 16.94
N THR A 125 7.92 -9.69 16.78
CA THR A 125 8.09 -8.33 17.31
C THR A 125 7.34 -7.28 16.48
N THR A 126 7.07 -7.56 15.21
CA THR A 126 6.27 -6.69 14.33
C THR A 126 4.79 -6.81 14.68
N ARG A 127 4.13 -5.68 14.85
CA ARG A 127 2.72 -5.58 15.25
C ARG A 127 1.94 -4.76 14.23
N PHE A 128 0.80 -5.29 13.80
CA PHE A 128 -0.14 -4.58 12.94
C PHE A 128 -1.26 -3.98 13.80
N VAL A 129 -1.43 -2.67 13.68
CA VAL A 129 -2.50 -1.94 14.36
C VAL A 129 -3.37 -1.29 13.30
N LEU A 130 -4.65 -1.60 13.28
CA LEU A 130 -5.62 -0.95 12.41
C LEU A 130 -6.10 0.34 13.06
N VAL A 131 -6.13 1.41 12.28
CA VAL A 131 -6.69 2.70 12.70
C VAL A 131 -7.89 3.01 11.80
N THR A 132 -9.04 3.20 12.42
CA THR A 132 -10.30 3.49 11.73
C THR A 132 -11.09 4.60 12.42
N SER A 133 -12.23 4.95 11.89
CA SER A 133 -13.21 5.84 12.51
C SER A 133 -14.56 5.15 12.63
N PRO A 134 -15.52 5.66 13.44
CA PRO A 134 -16.84 5.03 13.60
C PRO A 134 -17.75 5.16 12.36
N ARG A 135 -17.25 5.72 11.26
CA ARG A 135 -17.98 5.77 9.99
C ARG A 135 -18.09 4.38 9.38
N ARG A 136 -19.24 4.07 8.82
CA ARG A 136 -19.52 2.76 8.25
C ARG A 136 -18.54 2.34 7.16
N ASP A 137 -18.24 3.27 6.23
CA ASP A 137 -17.26 3.04 5.16
C ASP A 137 -15.86 2.73 5.69
N ALA A 138 -15.44 3.44 6.74
CA ALA A 138 -14.14 3.22 7.37
C ALA A 138 -14.07 1.89 8.15
N VAL A 139 -15.19 1.46 8.74
CA VAL A 139 -15.28 0.14 9.40
C VAL A 139 -15.21 -0.98 8.38
N GLU A 140 -15.99 -0.89 7.29
CA GLU A 140 -15.96 -1.87 6.19
C GLU A 140 -14.54 -1.99 5.57
N GLU A 141 -13.83 -0.87 5.43
CA GLU A 141 -12.45 -0.86 4.97
C GLU A 141 -11.50 -1.52 5.98
N ALA A 142 -11.67 -1.26 7.28
CA ALA A 142 -10.86 -1.89 8.32
C ALA A 142 -11.08 -3.41 8.40
N GLU A 143 -12.31 -3.88 8.19
CA GLU A 143 -12.62 -5.32 8.10
C GLU A 143 -11.91 -5.96 6.90
N TYR A 144 -11.95 -5.32 5.74
CA TYR A 144 -11.21 -5.76 4.55
C TYR A 144 -9.71 -5.87 4.82
N PHE A 145 -9.12 -4.85 5.47
CA PHE A 145 -7.69 -4.86 5.82
C PHE A 145 -7.35 -5.96 6.82
N ALA A 146 -8.19 -6.17 7.84
CA ALA A 146 -7.98 -7.24 8.81
C ALA A 146 -7.91 -8.60 8.14
N GLN A 147 -8.82 -8.85 7.19
CA GLN A 147 -8.85 -10.08 6.42
C GLN A 147 -7.62 -10.22 5.53
N ALA A 148 -7.27 -9.17 4.78
CA ALA A 148 -6.12 -9.19 3.88
C ALA A 148 -4.79 -9.38 4.62
N ILE A 149 -4.60 -8.75 5.79
CA ILE A 149 -3.45 -8.99 6.68
C ILE A 149 -3.41 -10.47 7.11
N GLY A 150 -4.57 -11.04 7.45
CA GLY A 150 -4.72 -12.46 7.79
C GLY A 150 -4.36 -13.40 6.63
N ASP A 151 -4.77 -13.07 5.40
CA ASP A 151 -4.46 -13.84 4.19
C ASP A 151 -2.94 -13.87 3.89
N HIS A 152 -2.21 -12.83 4.29
CA HIS A 152 -0.74 -12.79 4.24
C HIS A 152 -0.07 -13.55 5.41
N GLY A 153 -0.84 -14.16 6.29
CA GLY A 153 -0.34 -14.89 7.45
C GLY A 153 0.02 -14.03 8.66
N PHE A 154 -0.28 -12.74 8.62
CA PHE A 154 -0.03 -11.82 9.72
C PHE A 154 -1.25 -11.70 10.63
N ARG A 155 -1.06 -11.10 11.83
CA ARG A 155 -2.13 -10.92 12.79
C ARG A 155 -2.29 -9.45 13.17
N VAL A 156 -3.51 -8.97 13.14
CA VAL A 156 -3.87 -7.67 13.72
C VAL A 156 -3.76 -7.76 15.23
N SER A 157 -2.91 -6.92 15.81
CA SER A 157 -2.62 -6.89 17.25
C SER A 157 -3.48 -5.88 18.00
N GLY A 158 -4.07 -4.92 17.29
CA GLY A 158 -4.89 -3.91 17.90
C GLY A 158 -5.75 -3.16 16.88
N LEU A 159 -6.83 -2.57 17.38
CA LEU A 159 -7.72 -1.69 16.64
C LEU A 159 -7.85 -0.37 17.42
N VAL A 160 -7.55 0.73 16.73
CA VAL A 160 -7.76 2.08 17.24
C VAL A 160 -8.92 2.71 16.50
N VAL A 161 -10.01 3.02 17.19
CA VAL A 161 -11.13 3.79 16.66
C VAL A 161 -10.90 5.25 17.00
N ASN A 162 -10.52 6.03 15.97
CA ASN A 162 -10.22 7.46 16.10
C ASN A 162 -11.45 8.31 15.67
N ARG A 163 -11.41 9.60 15.97
CA ARG A 163 -12.49 10.55 15.62
C ARG A 163 -13.86 10.15 16.19
N VAL A 164 -13.86 9.53 17.35
CA VAL A 164 -15.08 9.22 18.07
C VAL A 164 -15.65 10.53 18.61
N HIS A 165 -16.93 10.78 18.36
CA HIS A 165 -17.60 11.93 18.95
C HIS A 165 -17.75 11.73 20.46
N PRO A 166 -17.53 12.77 21.27
CA PRO A 166 -17.79 12.69 22.70
C PRO A 166 -19.28 12.39 22.95
N HIS A 167 -19.54 11.65 24.00
CA HIS A 167 -20.93 11.44 24.44
C HIS A 167 -21.54 12.73 24.92
N PHE A 168 -22.59 13.19 24.25
CA PHE A 168 -23.34 14.40 24.58
C PHE A 168 -24.62 14.10 25.39
N GLY A 169 -24.61 13.11 26.24
CA GLY A 169 -25.75 12.73 27.04
C GLY A 169 -25.69 11.32 27.59
N THR A 170 -26.70 10.95 28.34
CA THR A 170 -26.83 9.59 28.94
C THR A 170 -27.70 8.65 28.11
N GLU A 171 -28.34 9.15 27.05
CA GLU A 171 -29.22 8.35 26.19
C GLU A 171 -28.40 7.41 25.28
N ARG A 172 -28.92 6.21 25.08
CA ARG A 172 -28.31 5.21 24.20
C ARG A 172 -28.52 5.61 22.74
N GLY A 173 -27.59 5.20 21.85
CA GLY A 173 -27.64 5.51 20.43
C GLY A 173 -28.93 5.03 19.74
N ASP A 174 -29.45 3.86 20.12
CA ASP A 174 -30.72 3.33 19.60
C ASP A 174 -31.92 4.23 19.95
N ALA A 175 -31.96 4.78 21.16
CA ALA A 175 -32.99 5.72 21.60
C ALA A 175 -32.87 7.06 20.84
N LEU A 176 -31.64 7.55 20.61
CA LEU A 176 -31.41 8.77 19.84
C LEU A 176 -31.81 8.59 18.37
N HIS A 177 -31.49 7.46 17.74
CA HIS A 177 -31.94 7.14 16.39
C HIS A 177 -33.48 7.06 16.27
N ALA A 178 -34.16 6.41 17.23
CA ALA A 178 -35.60 6.36 17.26
C ALA A 178 -36.21 7.76 17.36
N ARG A 179 -35.60 8.63 18.17
CA ARG A 179 -36.04 10.03 18.34
C ARG A 179 -35.79 10.88 17.09
N ALA A 180 -34.64 10.66 16.41
CA ALA A 180 -34.35 11.32 15.14
C ALA A 180 -35.38 10.92 14.06
N ALA A 181 -35.69 9.61 13.95
CA ALA A 181 -36.73 9.11 13.05
C ALA A 181 -38.09 9.69 13.34
N ALA A 182 -38.47 9.76 14.62
CA ALA A 182 -39.75 10.37 15.04
C ALA A 182 -39.81 11.87 14.67
N LEU A 183 -38.74 12.64 14.86
CA LEU A 183 -38.65 14.03 14.46
C LEU A 183 -38.82 14.25 12.95
N ARG A 184 -38.24 13.36 12.14
CA ARG A 184 -38.40 13.39 10.68
C ARG A 184 -39.81 13.04 10.22
N ALA A 185 -40.50 12.17 10.95
CA ALA A 185 -41.84 11.72 10.65
C ALA A 185 -42.97 12.71 11.03
N LEU A 186 -42.66 13.77 11.81
CA LEU A 186 -43.64 14.75 12.21
C LEU A 186 -44.24 15.49 11.00
N PRO A 187 -45.58 15.78 11.01
CA PRO A 187 -46.23 16.52 9.94
C PRO A 187 -45.57 17.88 9.70
N ARG A 188 -45.59 18.34 8.46
CA ARG A 188 -44.98 19.63 8.06
C ARG A 188 -45.65 20.86 8.66
N THR A 189 -46.80 20.69 9.27
CA THR A 189 -47.60 21.76 9.86
C THR A 189 -47.10 22.32 11.19
N ASP A 190 -46.21 21.57 11.88
CA ASP A 190 -45.72 21.95 13.22
C ASP A 190 -44.24 22.39 13.19
N GLY A 191 -44.01 23.67 12.99
CA GLY A 191 -42.69 24.30 13.09
C GLY A 191 -41.84 24.23 11.82
N ASP A 192 -40.63 24.82 11.87
CA ASP A 192 -39.70 24.88 10.74
C ASP A 192 -39.14 23.48 10.40
N PRO A 193 -39.42 22.91 9.20
CA PRO A 193 -38.92 21.61 8.78
C PRO A 193 -37.39 21.53 8.72
N ALA A 194 -36.74 22.65 8.42
CA ALA A 194 -35.28 22.72 8.35
C ALA A 194 -34.64 22.66 9.74
N ALA A 195 -35.28 23.26 10.75
CA ALA A 195 -34.79 23.17 12.13
C ALA A 195 -34.91 21.75 12.70
N ARG A 196 -36.02 21.04 12.35
CA ARG A 196 -36.21 19.62 12.73
C ARG A 196 -35.23 18.70 12.06
N GLY A 197 -34.93 18.90 10.77
CA GLY A 197 -33.90 18.15 10.06
C GLY A 197 -32.54 18.32 10.74
N ARG A 198 -32.15 19.56 11.01
CA ARG A 198 -30.87 19.82 11.72
C ARG A 198 -30.81 19.22 13.13
N LEU A 199 -31.93 19.15 13.85
CA LEU A 199 -31.98 18.52 15.16
C LEU A 199 -31.88 16.99 15.06
N ALA A 200 -32.58 16.40 14.11
CA ALA A 200 -32.48 14.95 13.85
C ALA A 200 -31.04 14.53 13.46
N ASP A 201 -30.39 15.29 12.59
CA ASP A 201 -29.03 15.05 12.14
C ASP A 201 -27.99 15.18 13.27
N ARG A 202 -28.31 15.89 14.35
CA ARG A 202 -27.47 15.97 15.56
C ARG A 202 -27.67 14.81 16.52
N LEU A 203 -28.74 14.04 16.37
CA LEU A 203 -29.04 12.88 17.20
C LEU A 203 -28.50 11.56 16.60
N GLU A 204 -28.14 11.57 15.31
CA GLU A 204 -27.46 10.48 14.62
C GLU A 204 -25.94 10.60 14.73
#